data_5daf437f962922e0a986b2d97fc072c5
#
_entry.id   5daf437f962922e0a986b2d97fc072c5
#
_cell.length_a   1.000
_cell.length_b   1.000
_cell.length_c   1.000
_cell.angle_alpha   90.00
_cell.angle_beta   90.00
_cell.angle_gamma   90.00
#
_symmetry.space_group_name_H-M   'P 1'
#
loop_
_entity.id
_entity.type
_entity.pdbx_description
1 polymer ?
#
loop_
_entity_poly.entity_id
_entity_poly.type
_entity_poly.pdbx_seq_one_letter_code
_entity_poly.pdbx_strand_id
1 'polypeptide(L)'
;FVEMFGNPRINPRQYPVSELSEYIEFLTSGSRGWAKYCIDDGTEWFITIKNVKDCRISVENMQSVNAPNNAEARRTKVQEGDLLISITADLGRTGVVTKEIAEHGTYINQHLICIRLNKAILNPLYVAYFMESTAGKEQFESKNQSAVKAGLNFNSINSLRIMVPPISIQEEFVSFVKQVDKSKIVVQKALDEAQ
;
A
#
# COMPACT_ATOMS: atom_id res chain seq x y z
N PHE A 1 15.58 3.96 -4.90
CA PHE A 1 15.29 4.47 -3.54
C PHE A 1 16.60 4.82 -2.80
N VAL A 2 17.51 3.84 -2.61
CA VAL A 2 18.72 4.02 -1.81
C VAL A 2 19.66 5.11 -2.37
N GLU A 3 19.77 5.25 -3.68
CA GLU A 3 20.56 6.31 -4.31
C GLU A 3 20.05 7.72 -3.95
N MET A 4 18.74 7.93 -3.90
CA MET A 4 18.14 9.23 -3.57
C MET A 4 18.12 9.51 -2.07
N PHE A 5 17.76 8.54 -1.25
CA PHE A 5 17.53 8.74 0.19
C PHE A 5 18.64 8.22 1.10
N GLY A 6 19.55 7.41 0.56
CA GLY A 6 20.51 6.65 1.34
C GLY A 6 19.90 5.37 1.91
N ASN A 7 20.72 4.60 2.60
CA ASN A 7 20.24 3.40 3.29
C ASN A 7 19.42 3.78 4.52
N PRO A 8 18.14 3.40 4.61
CA PRO A 8 17.28 3.80 5.73
C PRO A 8 17.75 3.31 7.12
N ARG A 9 18.55 2.24 7.19
CA ARG A 9 19.10 1.74 8.46
C ARG A 9 20.08 2.70 9.11
N ILE A 10 20.89 3.39 8.30
CA ILE A 10 21.94 4.29 8.78
C ILE A 10 21.58 5.75 8.59
N ASN A 11 20.54 6.04 7.79
CA ASN A 11 20.05 7.39 7.50
C ASN A 11 21.20 8.40 7.26
N PRO A 12 22.04 8.19 6.23
CA PRO A 12 23.27 8.98 6.05
C PRO A 12 22.98 10.46 5.74
N ARG A 13 21.76 10.77 5.31
CA ARG A 13 21.29 12.13 5.05
C ARG A 13 20.67 12.81 6.26
N GLN A 14 20.58 12.09 7.40
CA GLN A 14 20.05 12.58 8.67
C GLN A 14 18.61 13.16 8.58
N TYR A 15 17.77 12.57 7.74
CA TYR A 15 16.36 12.95 7.68
C TYR A 15 15.67 12.71 9.03
N PRO A 16 14.71 13.56 9.44
CA PRO A 16 13.88 13.26 10.61
C PRO A 16 13.26 11.87 10.52
N VAL A 17 13.17 11.19 11.67
CA VAL A 17 12.54 9.86 11.78
C VAL A 17 11.47 9.92 12.82
N SER A 18 10.22 9.64 12.42
CA SER A 18 9.04 9.66 13.28
C SER A 18 8.27 8.35 13.21
N GLU A 19 7.30 8.18 14.10
CA GLU A 19 6.31 7.11 13.97
C GLU A 19 5.30 7.44 12.88
N LEU A 20 4.85 6.41 12.15
CA LEU A 20 3.89 6.59 11.06
C LEU A 20 2.56 7.17 11.57
N SER A 21 2.20 6.85 12.83
CA SER A 21 0.99 7.38 13.50
C SER A 21 0.86 8.89 13.46
N GLU A 22 1.98 9.63 13.46
CA GLU A 22 1.98 11.10 13.41
C GLU A 22 1.39 11.67 12.09
N TYR A 23 1.32 10.85 11.06
CA TYR A 23 0.92 11.25 9.70
C TYR A 23 -0.34 10.53 9.20
N ILE A 24 -0.95 9.68 10.03
CA ILE A 24 -2.16 8.93 9.66
C ILE A 24 -3.40 9.78 9.92
N GLU A 25 -4.16 10.07 8.87
CA GLU A 25 -5.47 10.71 8.95
C GLU A 25 -6.63 9.71 9.08
N PHE A 26 -6.44 8.50 8.51
CA PHE A 26 -7.44 7.44 8.59
C PHE A 26 -6.75 6.07 8.55
N LEU A 27 -7.23 5.14 9.38
CA LEU A 27 -6.71 3.79 9.49
C LEU A 27 -7.85 2.79 9.67
N THR A 28 -7.90 1.79 8.81
CA THR A 28 -8.91 0.73 8.91
C THR A 28 -8.39 -0.60 8.39
N SER A 29 -8.92 -1.70 8.93
CA SER A 29 -8.77 -3.03 8.33
C SER A 29 -9.89 -3.30 7.35
N GLY A 30 -9.65 -4.18 6.38
CA GLY A 30 -10.65 -4.56 5.40
C GLY A 30 -11.79 -5.42 5.96
N SER A 31 -12.73 -5.70 5.10
CA SER A 31 -13.96 -6.41 5.41
C SER A 31 -13.75 -7.90 5.62
N ARG A 32 -14.45 -8.46 6.60
CA ARG A 32 -14.44 -9.88 6.93
C ARG A 32 -15.77 -10.55 6.50
N GLY A 33 -15.66 -11.77 6.01
CA GLY A 33 -16.86 -12.56 5.65
C GLY A 33 -17.59 -12.06 4.40
N TRP A 34 -16.91 -11.35 3.50
CA TRP A 34 -17.50 -10.81 2.27
C TRP A 34 -17.54 -11.80 1.10
N ALA A 35 -17.07 -13.04 1.28
CA ALA A 35 -17.14 -14.06 0.24
C ALA A 35 -18.56 -14.24 -0.38
N LYS A 36 -19.61 -14.04 0.43
CA LYS A 36 -21.00 -14.09 -0.01
C LYS A 36 -21.44 -12.93 -0.93
N TYR A 37 -20.70 -11.85 -0.96
CA TYR A 37 -20.96 -10.69 -1.82
C TYR A 37 -20.07 -10.69 -3.07
N CYS A 38 -19.08 -11.59 -3.12
CA CYS A 38 -18.21 -11.77 -4.27
C CYS A 38 -18.92 -12.63 -5.31
N ILE A 39 -19.18 -12.05 -6.47
CA ILE A 39 -19.90 -12.66 -7.59
C ILE A 39 -19.22 -12.25 -8.89
N ASP A 40 -19.27 -13.10 -9.93
CA ASP A 40 -18.53 -12.90 -11.17
C ASP A 40 -18.99 -11.65 -11.97
N ASP A 41 -20.26 -11.27 -11.85
CA ASP A 41 -20.86 -10.11 -12.49
C ASP A 41 -21.01 -8.90 -11.55
N GLY A 42 -20.26 -8.86 -10.45
CA GLY A 42 -20.23 -7.73 -9.53
C GLY A 42 -19.73 -6.45 -10.20
N THR A 43 -20.32 -5.33 -9.80
CA THR A 43 -20.02 -4.02 -10.41
C THR A 43 -18.88 -3.26 -9.73
N GLU A 44 -18.39 -3.75 -8.62
CA GLU A 44 -17.34 -3.16 -7.80
C GLU A 44 -16.18 -4.15 -7.62
N TRP A 45 -15.02 -3.67 -7.19
CA TRP A 45 -13.83 -4.50 -7.01
C TRP A 45 -13.55 -4.80 -5.53
N PHE A 46 -12.91 -5.95 -5.30
CA PHE A 46 -12.50 -6.40 -3.97
C PHE A 46 -11.03 -6.79 -3.98
N ILE A 47 -10.18 -5.92 -3.43
CA ILE A 47 -8.74 -6.15 -3.33
C ILE A 47 -8.45 -7.19 -2.28
N THR A 48 -7.69 -8.20 -2.67
CA THR A 48 -7.14 -9.23 -1.78
C THR A 48 -5.62 -9.06 -1.67
N ILE A 49 -5.00 -9.80 -0.76
CA ILE A 49 -3.54 -9.78 -0.60
C ILE A 49 -2.80 -10.16 -1.90
N LYS A 50 -3.42 -10.96 -2.77
CA LYS A 50 -2.83 -11.38 -4.05
C LYS A 50 -2.64 -10.22 -5.03
N ASN A 51 -3.47 -9.20 -4.91
CA ASN A 51 -3.42 -8.03 -5.77
C ASN A 51 -2.34 -7.01 -5.34
N VAL A 52 -1.84 -7.10 -4.09
CA VAL A 52 -0.91 -6.12 -3.51
C VAL A 52 0.51 -6.66 -3.56
N LYS A 53 1.37 -6.00 -4.34
CA LYS A 53 2.77 -6.39 -4.50
C LYS A 53 3.62 -5.26 -5.09
N ASP A 54 4.88 -5.17 -4.67
CA ASP A 54 5.89 -4.29 -5.26
C ASP A 54 5.42 -2.82 -5.33
N CYS A 55 4.86 -2.31 -4.24
CA CYS A 55 4.31 -0.96 -4.09
C CYS A 55 3.09 -0.66 -4.99
N ARG A 56 2.49 -1.68 -5.61
CA ARG A 56 1.38 -1.56 -6.58
C ARG A 56 0.21 -2.46 -6.23
N ILE A 57 -0.91 -2.15 -6.86
CA ILE A 57 -2.12 -2.98 -6.82
C ILE A 57 -2.41 -3.42 -8.26
N SER A 58 -2.32 -4.73 -8.51
CA SER A 58 -2.68 -5.31 -9.79
C SER A 58 -4.19 -5.41 -9.93
N VAL A 59 -4.71 -4.97 -11.06
CA VAL A 59 -6.13 -5.16 -11.42
C VAL A 59 -6.37 -6.50 -12.13
N GLU A 60 -5.32 -7.22 -12.48
CA GLU A 60 -5.43 -8.55 -13.05
C GLU A 60 -6.07 -9.52 -12.06
N ASN A 61 -7.06 -10.28 -12.52
CA ASN A 61 -7.81 -11.22 -11.69
C ASN A 61 -8.40 -10.57 -10.41
N MET A 62 -8.76 -9.29 -10.50
CA MET A 62 -9.44 -8.60 -9.42
C MET A 62 -10.80 -9.26 -9.18
N GLN A 63 -11.10 -9.53 -7.92
CA GLN A 63 -12.37 -10.13 -7.55
C GLN A 63 -13.49 -9.11 -7.68
N SER A 64 -14.58 -9.46 -8.32
CA SER A 64 -15.78 -8.64 -8.39
C SER A 64 -16.66 -8.82 -7.15
N VAL A 65 -17.35 -7.76 -6.75
CA VAL A 65 -18.22 -7.75 -5.56
C VAL A 65 -19.44 -6.85 -5.79
N ASN A 66 -20.56 -7.20 -5.18
CA ASN A 66 -21.68 -6.29 -4.94
C ASN A 66 -21.69 -5.94 -3.45
N ALA A 67 -21.08 -4.80 -3.13
CA ALA A 67 -20.90 -4.38 -1.74
C ALA A 67 -22.23 -4.10 -1.05
N PRO A 68 -22.42 -4.52 0.21
CA PRO A 68 -23.62 -4.20 0.96
C PRO A 68 -23.65 -2.70 1.33
N ASN A 69 -24.83 -2.11 1.34
CA ASN A 69 -24.99 -0.72 1.79
C ASN A 69 -25.01 -0.62 3.33
N ASN A 70 -23.83 -0.70 3.95
CA ASN A 70 -23.70 -0.64 5.40
C ASN A 70 -22.46 0.19 5.84
N ALA A 71 -22.28 0.34 7.15
CA ALA A 71 -21.15 1.09 7.71
C ALA A 71 -19.80 0.46 7.42
N GLU A 72 -19.72 -0.89 7.36
CA GLU A 72 -18.48 -1.60 7.04
C GLU A 72 -18.05 -1.32 5.60
N ALA A 73 -18.96 -1.37 4.64
CA ALA A 73 -18.68 -1.04 3.25
C ALA A 73 -18.17 0.40 3.11
N ARG A 74 -18.86 1.36 3.73
CA ARG A 74 -18.41 2.76 3.72
C ARG A 74 -17.00 2.94 4.29
N ARG A 75 -16.68 2.21 5.36
CA ARG A 75 -15.37 2.28 6.03
C ARG A 75 -14.25 1.64 5.21
N THR A 76 -14.54 0.57 4.48
CA THR A 76 -13.53 -0.22 3.75
C THR A 76 -13.41 0.12 2.27
N LYS A 77 -14.18 1.11 1.81
CA LYS A 77 -14.06 1.67 0.47
C LYS A 77 -12.80 2.52 0.37
N VAL A 78 -11.93 2.19 -0.57
CA VAL A 78 -10.66 2.88 -0.75
C VAL A 78 -10.81 4.19 -1.52
N GLN A 79 -9.86 5.09 -1.34
CA GLN A 79 -9.73 6.36 -2.06
C GLN A 79 -8.37 6.43 -2.76
N GLU A 80 -8.27 7.28 -3.78
CA GLU A 80 -7.00 7.52 -4.47
C GLU A 80 -5.91 7.98 -3.50
N GLY A 81 -4.77 7.29 -3.59
CA GLY A 81 -3.62 7.53 -2.74
C GLY A 81 -3.68 6.86 -1.36
N ASP A 82 -4.71 6.06 -1.06
CA ASP A 82 -4.67 5.19 0.12
C ASP A 82 -3.51 4.19 -0.02
N LEU A 83 -2.74 4.02 1.06
CA LEU A 83 -1.69 3.02 1.17
C LEU A 83 -2.29 1.74 1.76
N LEU A 84 -2.13 0.63 1.06
CA LEU A 84 -2.51 -0.69 1.56
C LEU A 84 -1.28 -1.44 2.04
N ILE A 85 -1.40 -2.11 3.19
CA ILE A 85 -0.36 -2.98 3.76
C ILE A 85 -0.97 -4.33 4.12
N SER A 86 -0.33 -5.42 3.70
CA SER A 86 -0.73 -6.77 4.09
C SER A 86 -0.31 -7.07 5.53
N ILE A 87 -1.24 -7.63 6.32
CA ILE A 87 -1.07 -7.86 7.75
C ILE A 87 -1.10 -9.33 8.16
N THR A 88 -1.27 -10.23 7.21
CA THR A 88 -1.25 -11.69 7.41
C THR A 88 -0.54 -12.35 6.23
N ALA A 89 -0.15 -13.61 6.36
CA ALA A 89 0.57 -14.38 5.35
C ALA A 89 1.86 -13.66 4.89
N ASP A 90 1.88 -13.06 3.71
CA ASP A 90 3.01 -12.27 3.21
C ASP A 90 2.96 -10.86 3.83
N LEU A 91 3.48 -10.73 5.04
CA LEU A 91 3.46 -9.48 5.81
C LEU A 91 4.22 -8.35 5.12
N GLY A 92 3.64 -7.14 5.18
CA GLY A 92 4.32 -5.93 4.76
C GLY A 92 4.39 -5.72 3.25
N ARG A 93 3.64 -6.49 2.42
CA ARG A 93 3.43 -6.10 1.03
C ARG A 93 2.68 -4.79 1.00
N THR A 94 3.10 -3.89 0.14
CA THR A 94 2.49 -2.58 0.02
C THR A 94 1.93 -2.33 -1.38
N GLY A 95 0.94 -1.46 -1.47
CA GLY A 95 0.39 -0.96 -2.72
C GLY A 95 -0.35 0.35 -2.50
N VAL A 96 -0.30 1.23 -3.49
CA VAL A 96 -1.00 2.51 -3.45
C VAL A 96 -2.18 2.49 -4.40
N VAL A 97 -3.34 2.91 -3.90
CA VAL A 97 -4.58 2.96 -4.66
C VAL A 97 -4.48 4.02 -5.74
N THR A 98 -4.67 3.62 -6.99
CA THR A 98 -4.72 4.53 -8.14
C THR A 98 -6.11 5.17 -8.27
N LYS A 99 -6.19 6.22 -9.09
CA LYS A 99 -7.46 6.87 -9.43
C LYS A 99 -8.46 5.88 -10.04
N GLU A 100 -8.01 5.05 -11.00
CA GLU A 100 -8.82 4.01 -11.64
C GLU A 100 -9.45 3.07 -10.61
N ILE A 101 -8.65 2.53 -9.69
CA ILE A 101 -9.11 1.62 -8.64
C ILE A 101 -10.13 2.30 -7.71
N ALA A 102 -9.90 3.55 -7.33
CA ALA A 102 -10.81 4.29 -6.46
C ALA A 102 -12.15 4.59 -7.14
N GLU A 103 -12.11 5.04 -8.41
CA GLU A 103 -13.30 5.38 -9.19
C GLU A 103 -14.15 4.18 -9.54
N HIS A 104 -13.56 2.99 -9.66
CA HIS A 104 -14.31 1.75 -9.86
C HIS A 104 -15.19 1.36 -8.67
N GLY A 105 -15.00 1.95 -7.50
CA GLY A 105 -15.74 1.58 -6.31
C GLY A 105 -15.15 0.35 -5.64
N THR A 106 -13.93 0.44 -5.13
CA THR A 106 -13.14 -0.71 -4.68
C THR A 106 -13.08 -0.80 -3.16
N TYR A 107 -13.09 -2.04 -2.66
CA TYR A 107 -13.02 -2.39 -1.24
C TYR A 107 -11.84 -3.31 -0.95
N ILE A 108 -11.50 -3.50 0.31
CA ILE A 108 -10.39 -4.34 0.75
C ILE A 108 -10.82 -5.47 1.67
N ASN A 109 -10.14 -6.59 1.57
CA ASN A 109 -10.38 -7.74 2.45
C ASN A 109 -9.66 -7.61 3.80
N GLN A 110 -10.04 -8.48 4.75
CA GLN A 110 -9.55 -8.50 6.14
C GLN A 110 -8.03 -8.69 6.30
N HIS A 111 -7.32 -9.08 5.25
CA HIS A 111 -5.87 -9.31 5.27
C HIS A 111 -5.07 -8.06 4.92
N LEU A 112 -5.76 -6.96 4.67
CA LEU A 112 -5.19 -5.66 4.33
C LEU A 112 -5.59 -4.60 5.36
N ILE A 113 -4.67 -3.71 5.65
CA ILE A 113 -4.93 -2.42 6.30
C ILE A 113 -4.87 -1.33 5.25
N CYS A 114 -5.81 -0.41 5.30
CA CYS A 114 -5.85 0.81 4.52
C CYS A 114 -5.44 1.99 5.40
N ILE A 115 -4.49 2.77 4.91
CA ILE A 115 -3.91 3.93 5.58
C ILE A 115 -4.08 5.14 4.67
N ARG A 116 -4.74 6.17 5.15
CA ARG A 116 -4.76 7.48 4.50
C ARG A 116 -3.80 8.40 5.22
N LEU A 117 -2.82 8.89 4.50
CA LEU A 117 -1.74 9.73 5.02
C LEU A 117 -2.01 11.21 4.77
N ASN A 118 -1.47 12.04 5.64
CA ASN A 118 -1.32 13.48 5.36
C ASN A 118 -0.35 13.67 4.19
N LYS A 119 -0.91 13.81 2.99
CA LYS A 119 -0.16 13.91 1.73
C LYS A 119 0.67 15.18 1.60
N ALA A 120 0.42 16.20 2.43
CA ALA A 120 1.26 17.40 2.48
C ALA A 120 2.65 17.13 3.07
N ILE A 121 2.81 16.03 3.81
CA ILE A 121 4.05 15.67 4.50
C ILE A 121 4.63 14.36 3.98
N LEU A 122 3.80 13.34 3.77
CA LEU A 122 4.21 12.01 3.32
C LEU A 122 3.49 11.59 2.05
N ASN A 123 4.23 11.38 0.98
CA ASN A 123 3.70 10.80 -0.24
C ASN A 123 3.50 9.29 -0.06
N PRO A 124 2.28 8.74 -0.29
CA PRO A 124 1.98 7.32 -0.08
C PRO A 124 2.89 6.36 -0.85
N LEU A 125 3.29 6.71 -2.07
CA LEU A 125 4.18 5.86 -2.87
C LEU A 125 5.61 5.87 -2.33
N TYR A 126 6.10 7.01 -1.82
CA TYR A 126 7.37 7.06 -1.09
C TYR A 126 7.33 6.12 0.13
N VAL A 127 6.25 6.19 0.92
CA VAL A 127 6.07 5.32 2.10
C VAL A 127 6.02 3.85 1.70
N ALA A 128 5.32 3.49 0.63
CA ALA A 128 5.29 2.13 0.11
C ALA A 128 6.70 1.61 -0.19
N TYR A 129 7.50 2.37 -0.93
CA TYR A 129 8.89 2.01 -1.24
C TYR A 129 9.79 1.94 -0.01
N PHE A 130 9.60 2.83 0.96
CA PHE A 130 10.33 2.75 2.23
C PHE A 130 10.02 1.44 2.96
N MET A 131 8.73 1.08 3.06
CA MET A 131 8.28 -0.13 3.75
C MET A 131 8.71 -1.43 3.04
N GLU A 132 8.83 -1.42 1.72
CA GLU A 132 9.38 -2.54 0.94
C GLU A 132 10.92 -2.61 0.97
N SER A 133 11.60 -1.59 1.50
CA SER A 133 13.05 -1.64 1.73
C SER A 133 13.40 -2.65 2.84
N THR A 134 14.68 -3.03 2.91
CA THR A 134 15.17 -3.92 3.98
C THR A 134 14.81 -3.39 5.37
N ALA A 135 14.99 -2.09 5.60
CA ALA A 135 14.68 -1.48 6.89
C ALA A 135 13.17 -1.49 7.23
N GLY A 136 12.30 -1.38 6.23
CA GLY A 136 10.86 -1.52 6.40
C GLY A 136 10.46 -2.96 6.71
N LYS A 137 10.98 -3.92 5.94
CA LYS A 137 10.71 -5.36 6.13
C LYS A 137 11.13 -5.86 7.51
N GLU A 138 12.28 -5.46 7.98
CA GLU A 138 12.75 -5.79 9.34
C GLU A 138 11.82 -5.28 10.45
N GLN A 139 11.21 -4.12 10.27
CA GLN A 139 10.22 -3.62 11.22
C GLN A 139 8.98 -4.52 11.25
N PHE A 140 8.48 -4.98 10.11
CA PHE A 140 7.36 -5.92 10.06
C PHE A 140 7.69 -7.24 10.73
N GLU A 141 8.86 -7.81 10.46
CA GLU A 141 9.33 -9.05 11.09
C GLU A 141 9.43 -8.91 12.60
N SER A 142 10.06 -7.84 13.08
CA SER A 142 10.20 -7.56 14.53
C SER A 142 8.84 -7.44 15.21
N LYS A 143 7.89 -6.73 14.60
CA LYS A 143 6.54 -6.53 15.17
C LYS A 143 5.70 -7.80 15.12
N ASN A 144 5.90 -8.66 14.12
CA ASN A 144 5.23 -9.95 14.05
C ASN A 144 5.72 -10.91 15.13
N GLN A 145 7.01 -10.95 15.42
CA GLN A 145 7.59 -11.78 16.48
C GLN A 145 7.09 -11.40 17.88
N SER A 146 6.73 -10.14 18.07
CA SER A 146 6.23 -9.62 19.35
C SER A 146 4.74 -9.89 19.57
N ALA A 147 4.02 -10.43 18.59
CA ALA A 147 2.59 -10.66 18.66
C ALA A 147 2.25 -12.06 19.19
N VAL A 148 1.28 -12.15 20.10
CA VAL A 148 0.73 -13.42 20.63
C VAL A 148 0.05 -14.26 19.52
N LYS A 149 -0.40 -13.61 18.45
CA LYS A 149 -0.91 -14.24 17.21
C LYS A 149 -0.11 -13.70 16.02
N ALA A 150 0.27 -14.59 15.11
CA ALA A 150 0.91 -14.19 13.85
C ALA A 150 0.06 -13.16 13.10
N GLY A 151 0.68 -12.05 12.74
CA GLY A 151 0.05 -10.96 12.03
C GLY A 151 0.27 -9.59 12.68
N LEU A 152 0.06 -8.55 11.89
CA LEU A 152 0.16 -7.17 12.33
C LEU A 152 -1.21 -6.64 12.75
N ASN A 153 -1.22 -5.70 13.68
CA ASN A 153 -2.41 -4.99 14.14
C ASN A 153 -2.22 -3.46 13.99
N PHE A 154 -3.22 -2.68 14.38
CA PHE A 154 -3.14 -1.22 14.30
C PHE A 154 -1.98 -0.63 15.10
N ASN A 155 -1.67 -1.17 16.28
CA ASN A 155 -0.54 -0.70 17.07
C ASN A 155 0.79 -1.00 16.37
N SER A 156 0.91 -2.16 15.72
CA SER A 156 2.07 -2.50 14.90
C SER A 156 2.27 -1.49 13.77
N ILE A 157 1.19 -1.11 13.07
CA ILE A 157 1.24 -0.14 11.98
C ILE A 157 1.56 1.26 12.51
N ASN A 158 0.88 1.71 13.54
CA ASN A 158 1.08 3.03 14.14
C ASN A 158 2.52 3.27 14.59
N SER A 159 3.17 2.25 15.12
CA SER A 159 4.54 2.32 15.63
C SER A 159 5.64 2.05 14.58
N LEU A 160 5.29 1.92 13.28
CA LEU A 160 6.28 1.86 12.21
C LEU A 160 7.05 3.17 12.15
N ARG A 161 8.36 3.09 12.08
CA ARG A 161 9.23 4.27 11.96
C ARG A 161 9.55 4.55 10.51
N ILE A 162 9.47 5.81 10.12
CA ILE A 162 9.73 6.26 8.76
C ILE A 162 10.64 7.47 8.74
N MET A 163 11.57 7.53 7.78
CA MET A 163 12.28 8.77 7.45
C MET A 163 11.32 9.74 6.76
N VAL A 164 11.42 11.00 7.11
CA VAL A 164 10.57 12.09 6.59
C VAL A 164 11.42 13.13 5.87
N PRO A 165 11.91 12.83 4.64
CA PRO A 165 12.58 13.85 3.83
C PRO A 165 11.58 14.94 3.40
N PRO A 166 12.06 16.12 2.96
CA PRO A 166 11.20 17.14 2.39
C PRO A 166 10.27 16.58 1.31
N ILE A 167 9.01 17.01 1.30
CA ILE A 167 7.98 16.49 0.38
C ILE A 167 8.41 16.65 -1.09
N SER A 168 9.12 17.71 -1.44
CA SER A 168 9.63 17.92 -2.79
C SER A 168 10.56 16.80 -3.27
N ILE A 169 11.42 16.29 -2.38
CA ILE A 169 12.34 15.16 -2.71
C ILE A 169 11.56 13.85 -2.84
N GLN A 170 10.52 13.66 -2.03
CA GLN A 170 9.63 12.51 -2.17
C GLN A 170 8.87 12.55 -3.50
N GLU A 171 8.39 13.72 -3.92
CA GLU A 171 7.68 13.90 -5.19
C GLU A 171 8.60 13.72 -6.42
N GLU A 172 9.86 14.16 -6.32
CA GLU A 172 10.87 13.90 -7.35
C GLU A 172 11.08 12.39 -7.53
N PHE A 173 11.25 11.65 -6.44
CA PHE A 173 11.34 10.19 -6.45
C PHE A 173 10.11 9.55 -7.08
N VAL A 174 8.92 9.96 -6.69
CA VAL A 174 7.65 9.43 -7.21
C VAL A 174 7.52 9.71 -8.70
N SER A 175 7.93 10.88 -9.15
CA SER A 175 7.95 11.23 -10.58
C SER A 175 8.89 10.30 -11.36
N PHE A 176 10.09 10.06 -10.84
CA PHE A 176 11.04 9.12 -11.43
C PHE A 176 10.47 7.69 -11.51
N VAL A 177 9.87 7.19 -10.42
CA VAL A 177 9.22 5.87 -10.41
C VAL A 177 8.15 5.76 -11.49
N LYS A 178 7.28 6.76 -11.60
CA LYS A 178 6.23 6.78 -12.63
C LYS A 178 6.78 6.77 -14.06
N GLN A 179 7.91 7.43 -14.31
CA GLN A 179 8.58 7.42 -15.62
C GLN A 179 9.15 6.03 -15.93
N VAL A 180 9.81 5.40 -14.97
CA VAL A 180 10.32 4.03 -15.11
C VAL A 180 9.20 3.05 -15.41
N ASP A 181 8.06 3.17 -14.74
CA ASP A 181 6.91 2.30 -14.98
C ASP A 181 6.33 2.47 -16.38
N LYS A 182 6.18 3.70 -16.85
CA LYS A 182 5.76 3.96 -18.25
C LYS A 182 6.72 3.34 -19.26
N SER A 183 8.02 3.47 -19.02
CA SER A 183 9.05 2.88 -19.90
C SER A 183 8.96 1.36 -19.92
N LYS A 184 8.75 0.71 -18.78
CA LYS A 184 8.57 -0.75 -18.72
C LYS A 184 7.38 -1.23 -19.55
N ILE A 185 6.24 -0.52 -19.47
CA ILE A 185 5.04 -0.86 -20.23
C ILE A 185 5.31 -0.75 -21.74
N VAL A 186 5.99 0.29 -22.18
CA VAL A 186 6.33 0.49 -23.60
C VAL A 186 7.25 -0.62 -24.09
N VAL A 187 8.29 -0.96 -23.32
CA VAL A 187 9.22 -2.04 -23.67
C VAL A 187 8.51 -3.39 -23.73
N GLN A 188 7.64 -3.68 -22.75
CA GLN A 188 6.89 -4.94 -22.74
C GLN A 188 6.00 -5.07 -23.97
N LYS A 189 5.24 -4.02 -24.33
CA LYS A 189 4.42 -4.02 -25.55
C LYS A 189 5.24 -4.27 -26.80
N ALA A 190 6.39 -3.61 -26.94
CA ALA A 190 7.27 -3.81 -28.08
C ALA A 190 7.82 -5.24 -28.18
N LEU A 191 8.09 -5.89 -27.02
CA LEU A 191 8.51 -7.28 -26.95
C LEU A 191 7.38 -8.24 -27.37
N ASP A 192 6.16 -7.99 -26.90
CA ASP A 192 4.99 -8.80 -27.20
C ASP A 192 4.60 -8.71 -28.70
N GLU A 193 4.79 -7.54 -29.33
CA GLU A 193 4.55 -7.32 -30.76
C GLU A 193 5.66 -7.94 -31.65
N ALA A 194 6.82 -8.24 -31.11
CA ALA A 194 7.95 -8.82 -31.85
C ALA A 194 7.96 -10.36 -31.85
N GLN A 195 7.07 -11.01 -31.10
CA GLN A 195 6.89 -12.46 -31.03
C GLN A 195 5.77 -12.94 -31.98
#